data_0db2a146a9f04af918d73a5738bc4626
#
_entry.id   0db2a146a9f04af918d73a5738bc4626
#
_cell.length_a   1.000
_cell.length_b   1.000
_cell.length_c   1.000
_cell.angle_alpha   90.00
_cell.angle_beta   90.00
_cell.angle_gamma   90.00
#
_symmetry.space_group_name_H-M   'P 1'
#
loop_
_entity.id
_entity.type
_entity.pdbx_description
1 polymer ?
#
loop_
_entity_poly.entity_id
_entity_poly.type
_entity_poly.pdbx_seq_one_letter_code
_entity_poly.pdbx_strand_id
1 'polypeptide(L)'
;TPAGTPVLAYWSPEVEEDSTPASIRLHLIPERTVLRTITRSMVDNVKLHWQARGEYLAVQVLRHKKSKKTHYTNFEIFRMSDLHKDVAVEHFKQDENVVQFAWEPIGDRFAYIYGDSSTRGNVDVYTMGQAPVAKMEKLYTIENRQANRLFWSPMGNFMILAGLDNINGQLEFWDTDNQNSMSTQEHFMCNLITWDPSGRVCCTAVCQPMGGAGSMRYQLENGFKLWTFQGAPMYETQRQNFYSFEWRARPPLLLSTERQAWVKKHLKQKIDGYAERDRRVAKERADAKSAEQRAKVAKYLASMAERHKVFLAFEKQRHAMNLEAEDEADYETVVTVTEVVMSRTEQVIE
;
A
#
# COMPACT_ATOMS: atom_id res chain seq x y z
N THR A 1 -0.85 -9.04 26.65
CA THR A 1 -1.87 -8.11 27.16
C THR A 1 -1.22 -6.85 27.73
N PRO A 2 -1.95 -5.73 27.93
CA PRO A 2 -1.42 -4.50 28.52
C PRO A 2 -0.79 -4.70 29.89
N ALA A 3 -1.28 -5.67 30.68
CA ALA A 3 -0.73 -6.05 31.96
C ALA A 3 0.54 -6.92 31.88
N GLY A 4 1.06 -7.18 30.69
CA GLY A 4 2.21 -8.07 30.48
C GLY A 4 1.89 -9.56 30.66
N THR A 5 0.66 -9.93 30.95
CA THR A 5 0.25 -11.32 31.16
C THR A 5 0.01 -12.00 29.81
N PRO A 6 0.67 -13.11 29.50
CA PRO A 6 0.50 -13.81 28.25
C PRO A 6 -0.86 -14.55 28.20
N VAL A 7 -1.59 -14.36 27.10
CA VAL A 7 -2.86 -15.05 26.81
C VAL A 7 -2.73 -15.83 25.51
N LEU A 8 -3.11 -17.09 25.54
CA LEU A 8 -3.20 -17.96 24.38
C LEU A 8 -4.65 -18.00 23.88
N ALA A 9 -4.85 -17.66 22.62
CA ALA A 9 -6.13 -17.86 21.94
C ALA A 9 -5.95 -18.97 20.89
N TYR A 10 -6.90 -19.90 20.87
CA TYR A 10 -6.96 -20.94 19.85
C TYR A 10 -8.40 -21.35 19.56
N TRP A 11 -8.61 -22.00 18.46
CA TRP A 11 -9.91 -22.56 18.11
C TRP A 11 -9.79 -24.03 17.74
N SER A 12 -10.87 -24.77 17.98
CA SER A 12 -11.02 -26.17 17.58
C SER A 12 -12.18 -26.25 16.59
N PRO A 13 -12.00 -26.93 15.45
CA PRO A 13 -13.05 -27.07 14.44
C PRO A 13 -14.24 -27.86 14.96
N GLU A 14 -15.35 -27.76 14.26
CA GLU A 14 -16.53 -28.57 14.48
C GLU A 14 -16.26 -30.02 14.04
N VAL A 15 -16.67 -30.98 14.90
CA VAL A 15 -16.58 -32.41 14.60
C VAL A 15 -17.98 -32.93 14.41
N GLU A 16 -18.34 -33.24 13.15
CA GLU A 16 -19.70 -33.69 12.78
C GLU A 16 -20.04 -35.03 13.42
N GLU A 17 -19.06 -35.96 13.54
CA GLU A 17 -19.27 -37.30 14.11
C GLU A 17 -19.74 -37.27 15.56
N ASP A 18 -19.20 -36.35 16.37
CA ASP A 18 -19.53 -36.23 17.79
C ASP A 18 -20.55 -35.13 18.10
N SER A 19 -21.07 -34.46 17.06
CA SER A 19 -21.92 -33.26 17.22
C SER A 19 -21.27 -32.17 18.10
N THR A 20 -19.93 -32.13 18.14
CA THR A 20 -19.16 -31.16 18.94
C THR A 20 -19.02 -29.85 18.17
N PRO A 21 -19.58 -28.74 18.68
CA PRO A 21 -19.48 -27.45 17.98
C PRO A 21 -18.05 -26.91 17.99
N ALA A 22 -17.72 -26.08 16.99
CA ALA A 22 -16.48 -25.36 17.00
C ALA A 22 -16.35 -24.50 18.26
N SER A 23 -15.17 -24.51 18.86
CA SER A 23 -14.93 -23.75 20.07
C SER A 23 -13.71 -22.84 19.96
N ILE A 24 -13.85 -21.61 20.46
CA ILE A 24 -12.80 -20.60 20.57
C ILE A 24 -12.50 -20.46 22.07
N ARG A 25 -11.25 -20.61 22.45
CA ARG A 25 -10.84 -20.59 23.86
C ARG A 25 -9.70 -19.62 24.09
N LEU A 26 -9.79 -18.91 25.22
CA LEU A 26 -8.75 -18.03 25.73
C LEU A 26 -8.22 -18.62 27.04
N HIS A 27 -6.91 -18.78 27.13
CA HIS A 27 -6.25 -19.31 28.30
C HIS A 27 -5.17 -18.34 28.79
N LEU A 28 -5.10 -18.20 30.10
CA LEU A 28 -4.01 -17.51 30.76
C LEU A 28 -2.79 -18.42 30.80
N ILE A 29 -1.61 -17.90 30.52
CA ILE A 29 -0.35 -18.64 30.57
C ILE A 29 0.53 -18.00 31.67
N PRO A 30 1.19 -18.78 32.51
CA PRO A 30 1.38 -20.26 32.49
C PRO A 30 0.29 -21.07 33.21
N GLU A 31 -0.65 -20.46 33.93
CA GLU A 31 -1.61 -21.12 34.82
C GLU A 31 -2.61 -22.03 34.08
N ARG A 32 -2.75 -21.86 32.76
CA ARG A 32 -3.70 -22.57 31.89
C ARG A 32 -5.17 -22.39 32.29
N THR A 33 -5.47 -21.34 33.05
CA THR A 33 -6.82 -21.01 33.45
C THR A 33 -7.62 -20.55 32.22
N VAL A 34 -8.84 -21.07 32.03
CA VAL A 34 -9.75 -20.67 30.98
C VAL A 34 -10.34 -19.31 31.32
N LEU A 35 -10.05 -18.30 30.52
CA LEU A 35 -10.62 -16.96 30.66
C LEU A 35 -12.00 -16.86 29.99
N ARG A 36 -12.13 -17.46 28.81
CA ARG A 36 -13.39 -17.45 28.06
C ARG A 36 -13.45 -18.62 27.09
N THR A 37 -14.65 -19.18 26.93
CA THR A 37 -14.97 -20.16 25.88
C THR A 37 -16.19 -19.69 25.12
N ILE A 38 -16.12 -19.68 23.78
CA ILE A 38 -17.25 -19.41 22.90
C ILE A 38 -17.41 -20.60 21.99
N THR A 39 -18.64 -21.11 21.87
CA THR A 39 -18.98 -22.20 20.96
C THR A 39 -19.84 -21.70 19.82
N ARG A 40 -19.58 -22.20 18.62
CA ARG A 40 -20.33 -21.87 17.40
C ARG A 40 -20.53 -23.12 16.56
N SER A 41 -21.66 -23.18 15.88
CA SER A 41 -21.99 -24.23 14.91
C SER A 41 -22.00 -23.68 13.48
N MET A 42 -21.89 -24.57 12.52
CA MET A 42 -21.85 -24.25 11.09
C MET A 42 -20.67 -23.33 10.74
N VAL A 43 -19.50 -23.65 11.26
CA VAL A 43 -18.26 -22.88 11.11
C VAL A 43 -17.40 -23.50 10.01
N ASP A 44 -17.06 -22.69 9.00
CA ASP A 44 -16.16 -23.08 7.93
C ASP A 44 -14.71 -22.76 8.27
N ASN A 45 -14.47 -21.56 8.86
CA ASN A 45 -13.12 -21.11 9.22
C ASN A 45 -13.15 -20.06 10.33
N VAL A 46 -12.04 -19.99 11.08
CA VAL A 46 -11.84 -18.97 12.11
C VAL A 46 -10.47 -18.33 11.93
N LYS A 47 -10.42 -17.00 11.92
CA LYS A 47 -9.17 -16.22 11.93
C LYS A 47 -9.09 -15.41 13.21
N LEU A 48 -7.91 -15.41 13.82
CA LEU A 48 -7.62 -14.69 15.05
C LEU A 48 -6.74 -13.49 14.73
N HIS A 49 -7.19 -12.29 15.07
CA HIS A 49 -6.49 -11.03 14.76
C HIS A 49 -6.17 -10.30 16.08
N TRP A 50 -4.95 -10.48 16.58
CA TRP A 50 -4.46 -9.73 17.72
C TRP A 50 -4.10 -8.30 17.33
N GLN A 51 -4.52 -7.35 18.14
CA GLN A 51 -3.98 -6.00 18.09
C GLN A 51 -2.52 -6.00 18.56
N ALA A 52 -1.67 -5.17 17.97
CA ALA A 52 -0.23 -5.12 18.28
C ALA A 52 0.08 -4.86 19.77
N ARG A 53 -0.76 -4.08 20.47
CA ARG A 53 -0.62 -3.79 21.92
C ARG A 53 -1.24 -4.88 22.80
N GLY A 54 -1.96 -5.83 22.22
CA GLY A 54 -2.61 -6.90 22.96
C GLY A 54 -3.81 -6.46 23.80
N GLU A 55 -4.38 -5.30 23.53
CA GLU A 55 -5.57 -4.76 24.21
C GLU A 55 -6.85 -5.41 23.71
N TYR A 56 -6.84 -5.84 22.45
CA TYR A 56 -7.99 -6.44 21.78
C TYR A 56 -7.60 -7.68 20.98
N LEU A 57 -8.54 -8.61 20.89
CA LEU A 57 -8.52 -9.73 19.97
C LEU A 57 -9.80 -9.73 19.15
N ALA A 58 -9.71 -9.65 17.85
CA ALA A 58 -10.84 -9.89 16.96
C ALA A 58 -10.81 -11.33 16.47
N VAL A 59 -11.93 -12.01 16.61
CA VAL A 59 -12.15 -13.35 16.09
C VAL A 59 -13.14 -13.25 14.95
N GLN A 60 -12.67 -13.54 13.75
CA GLN A 60 -13.44 -13.58 12.53
C GLN A 60 -13.90 -15.02 12.30
N VAL A 61 -15.20 -15.28 12.41
CA VAL A 61 -15.81 -16.60 12.25
C VAL A 61 -16.60 -16.64 10.95
N LEU A 62 -16.07 -17.33 9.94
CA LEU A 62 -16.81 -17.59 8.70
C LEU A 62 -17.80 -18.73 8.94
N ARG A 63 -19.06 -18.48 8.66
CA ARG A 63 -20.16 -19.43 8.87
C ARG A 63 -21.00 -19.58 7.62
N HIS A 64 -21.61 -20.75 7.46
CA HIS A 64 -22.57 -20.99 6.40
C HIS A 64 -24.01 -21.12 6.95
N LYS A 65 -25.00 -20.87 6.10
CA LYS A 65 -26.41 -21.19 6.41
C LYS A 65 -26.65 -22.68 6.17
N LYS A 66 -27.76 -23.21 6.71
CA LYS A 66 -28.14 -24.64 6.57
C LYS A 66 -28.04 -25.16 5.13
N SER A 67 -28.27 -24.32 4.14
CA SER A 67 -28.16 -24.67 2.72
C SER A 67 -26.72 -24.86 2.22
N LYS A 68 -25.69 -24.54 3.01
CA LYS A 68 -24.26 -24.51 2.65
C LYS A 68 -23.93 -23.62 1.41
N LYS A 69 -24.90 -22.86 0.88
CA LYS A 69 -24.73 -22.00 -0.31
C LYS A 69 -24.43 -20.54 0.02
N THR A 70 -24.78 -20.11 1.21
CA THR A 70 -24.59 -18.71 1.63
C THR A 70 -23.73 -18.67 2.86
N HIS A 71 -22.69 -17.86 2.79
CA HIS A 71 -21.75 -17.62 3.90
C HIS A 71 -21.99 -16.24 4.49
N TYR A 72 -21.61 -16.06 5.73
CA TYR A 72 -21.58 -14.78 6.43
C TYR A 72 -20.49 -14.81 7.48
N THR A 73 -20.00 -13.66 7.89
CA THR A 73 -18.93 -13.55 8.88
C THR A 73 -19.48 -12.96 10.17
N ASN A 74 -19.22 -13.63 11.29
CA ASN A 74 -19.41 -13.06 12.61
C ASN A 74 -18.05 -12.59 13.14
N PHE A 75 -18.05 -11.41 13.71
CA PHE A 75 -16.91 -10.90 14.46
C PHE A 75 -17.21 -10.90 15.95
N GLU A 76 -16.25 -11.35 16.72
CA GLU A 76 -16.27 -11.36 18.17
C GLU A 76 -15.01 -10.66 18.67
N ILE A 77 -15.21 -9.50 19.30
CA ILE A 77 -14.12 -8.64 19.75
C ILE A 77 -13.97 -8.75 21.26
N PHE A 78 -12.87 -9.29 21.69
CA PHE A 78 -12.52 -9.43 23.10
C PHE A 78 -11.70 -8.24 23.57
N ARG A 79 -12.06 -7.68 24.74
CA ARG A 79 -11.31 -6.63 25.43
C ARG A 79 -10.43 -7.27 26.51
N MET A 80 -9.11 -7.12 26.40
CA MET A 80 -8.13 -7.73 27.30
C MET A 80 -7.76 -6.81 28.49
N SER A 81 -8.58 -5.81 28.78
CA SER A 81 -8.30 -4.84 29.86
C SER A 81 -8.45 -5.43 31.28
N ASP A 82 -9.34 -6.41 31.46
CA ASP A 82 -9.60 -7.04 32.76
C ASP A 82 -9.67 -8.56 32.62
N LEU A 83 -8.53 -9.20 32.95
CA LEU A 83 -8.38 -10.65 32.85
C LEU A 83 -8.91 -11.40 34.07
N HIS A 84 -9.30 -10.70 35.15
CA HIS A 84 -9.80 -11.31 36.39
C HIS A 84 -11.33 -11.44 36.40
N LYS A 85 -12.01 -10.81 35.43
CA LYS A 85 -13.44 -10.92 35.19
C LYS A 85 -13.69 -11.65 33.88
N ASP A 86 -14.94 -12.04 33.63
CA ASP A 86 -15.34 -12.51 32.32
C ASP A 86 -14.93 -11.49 31.26
N VAL A 87 -14.05 -11.91 30.35
CA VAL A 87 -13.56 -11.03 29.29
C VAL A 87 -14.72 -10.52 28.46
N ALA A 88 -14.90 -9.22 28.42
CA ALA A 88 -15.99 -8.60 27.68
C ALA A 88 -15.86 -8.88 26.18
N VAL A 89 -16.97 -9.26 25.58
CA VAL A 89 -17.06 -9.60 24.15
C VAL A 89 -18.13 -8.75 23.49
N GLU A 90 -17.76 -8.04 22.46
CA GLU A 90 -18.69 -7.37 21.56
C GLU A 90 -18.77 -8.17 20.26
N HIS A 91 -19.94 -8.21 19.63
CA HIS A 91 -20.14 -8.98 18.41
C HIS A 91 -20.94 -8.20 17.38
N PHE A 92 -20.60 -8.41 16.13
CA PHE A 92 -21.38 -7.95 14.98
C PHE A 92 -21.30 -8.96 13.85
N LYS A 93 -22.19 -8.80 12.87
CA LYS A 93 -22.32 -9.68 11.72
C LYS A 93 -22.12 -8.91 10.44
N GLN A 94 -21.41 -9.52 9.49
CA GLN A 94 -21.31 -9.07 8.12
C GLN A 94 -21.85 -10.15 7.19
N ASP A 95 -22.84 -9.80 6.37
CA ASP A 95 -23.50 -10.74 5.47
C ASP A 95 -22.75 -10.92 4.14
N GLU A 96 -21.95 -9.92 3.74
CA GLU A 96 -21.09 -10.00 2.57
C GLU A 96 -19.73 -10.65 2.89
N ASN A 97 -19.03 -11.07 1.86
CA ASN A 97 -17.73 -11.71 2.01
C ASN A 97 -16.68 -10.72 2.57
N VAL A 98 -16.04 -11.09 3.68
CA VAL A 98 -14.96 -10.30 4.28
C VAL A 98 -13.63 -10.76 3.70
N VAL A 99 -12.99 -9.86 2.97
CA VAL A 99 -11.72 -10.10 2.28
C VAL A 99 -10.55 -10.01 3.25
N GLN A 100 -10.49 -8.92 4.03
CA GLN A 100 -9.42 -8.71 5.00
C GLN A 100 -9.91 -7.89 6.20
N PHE A 101 -9.32 -8.16 7.36
CA PHE A 101 -9.43 -7.39 8.59
C PHE A 101 -8.06 -6.91 9.04
N ALA A 102 -7.96 -5.69 9.56
CA ALA A 102 -6.72 -5.14 10.09
C ALA A 102 -6.98 -4.20 11.27
N TRP A 103 -6.21 -4.41 12.36
CA TRP A 103 -6.14 -3.49 13.49
C TRP A 103 -5.23 -2.31 13.20
N GLU A 104 -5.60 -1.12 13.68
CA GLU A 104 -4.66 -0.02 13.83
C GLU A 104 -3.59 -0.38 14.87
N PRO A 105 -2.29 -0.23 14.57
CA PRO A 105 -1.24 -0.74 15.45
C PRO A 105 -1.15 -0.08 16.82
N ILE A 106 -1.44 1.23 16.92
CA ILE A 106 -1.30 2.00 18.17
C ILE A 106 -2.66 2.45 18.71
N GLY A 107 -3.62 2.73 17.85
CA GLY A 107 -4.95 3.19 18.23
C GLY A 107 -5.89 2.09 18.68
N ASP A 108 -7.14 2.44 18.77
CA ASP A 108 -8.27 1.58 19.14
C ASP A 108 -9.21 1.31 17.95
N ARG A 109 -8.76 1.65 16.74
CA ARG A 109 -9.54 1.47 15.52
C ARG A 109 -9.20 0.15 14.82
N PHE A 110 -10.14 -0.32 14.04
CA PHE A 110 -9.92 -1.38 13.07
C PHE A 110 -10.68 -1.10 11.79
N ALA A 111 -10.25 -1.73 10.73
CA ALA A 111 -10.95 -1.66 9.45
C ALA A 111 -11.03 -3.06 8.83
N TYR A 112 -12.06 -3.29 8.04
CA TYR A 112 -12.14 -4.51 7.22
C TYR A 112 -12.73 -4.20 5.85
N ILE A 113 -12.25 -4.94 4.85
CA ILE A 113 -12.75 -4.91 3.48
C ILE A 113 -13.79 -6.00 3.32
N TYR A 114 -14.92 -5.67 2.71
CA TYR A 114 -15.97 -6.62 2.39
C TYR A 114 -16.59 -6.32 1.02
N GLY A 115 -17.21 -7.32 0.43
CA GLY A 115 -17.91 -7.24 -0.84
C GLY A 115 -17.79 -8.51 -1.65
N ASP A 116 -18.71 -8.69 -2.58
CA ASP A 116 -18.79 -9.88 -3.43
C ASP A 116 -18.04 -9.72 -4.76
N SER A 117 -17.57 -8.50 -5.08
CA SER A 117 -16.78 -8.23 -6.27
C SER A 117 -15.31 -8.60 -6.06
N SER A 118 -14.70 -9.23 -7.06
CA SER A 118 -13.28 -9.57 -7.05
C SER A 118 -12.34 -8.36 -7.19
N THR A 119 -12.87 -7.21 -7.63
CA THR A 119 -12.07 -6.02 -7.94
C THR A 119 -12.43 -4.80 -7.12
N ARG A 120 -13.60 -4.77 -6.50
CA ARG A 120 -14.09 -3.64 -5.70
C ARG A 120 -14.72 -4.11 -4.41
N GLY A 121 -14.45 -3.38 -3.33
CA GLY A 121 -15.02 -3.64 -2.02
C GLY A 121 -15.34 -2.35 -1.29
N ASN A 122 -16.08 -2.50 -0.22
CA ASN A 122 -16.34 -1.46 0.76
C ASN A 122 -15.41 -1.66 1.95
N VAL A 123 -15.04 -0.57 2.60
CA VAL A 123 -14.20 -0.62 3.80
C VAL A 123 -14.95 0.05 4.94
N ASP A 124 -15.23 -0.70 5.97
CA ASP A 124 -15.79 -0.19 7.21
C ASP A 124 -14.69 0.09 8.21
N VAL A 125 -14.75 1.25 8.82
CA VAL A 125 -13.83 1.69 9.89
C VAL A 125 -14.59 1.82 11.19
N TYR A 126 -14.10 1.16 12.23
CA TYR A 126 -14.66 1.13 13.57
C TYR A 126 -13.67 1.64 14.61
N THR A 127 -14.20 2.13 15.73
CA THR A 127 -13.44 2.39 16.96
C THR A 127 -13.97 1.52 18.09
N MET A 128 -13.08 1.16 19.01
CA MET A 128 -13.45 0.45 20.23
C MET A 128 -13.92 1.38 21.36
N GLY A 129 -13.85 2.71 21.10
CA GLY A 129 -14.21 3.74 22.08
C GLY A 129 -13.26 3.77 23.28
N GLN A 130 -13.28 4.88 24.00
CA GLN A 130 -12.45 5.09 25.19
C GLN A 130 -13.28 5.07 26.47
N ALA A 131 -12.64 4.73 27.59
CA ALA A 131 -13.28 4.80 28.90
C ALA A 131 -13.80 6.22 29.20
N PRO A 132 -14.92 6.39 29.95
CA PRO A 132 -15.61 5.38 30.76
C PRO A 132 -16.66 4.55 30.00
N VAL A 133 -17.09 4.94 28.79
CA VAL A 133 -18.12 4.22 28.02
C VAL A 133 -17.46 3.65 26.76
N ALA A 134 -16.55 2.73 26.97
CA ALA A 134 -15.88 2.03 25.87
C ALA A 134 -16.86 1.10 25.17
N LYS A 135 -17.37 1.50 24.01
CA LYS A 135 -18.26 0.72 23.16
C LYS A 135 -17.76 0.77 21.73
N MET A 136 -17.84 -0.36 21.04
CA MET A 136 -17.53 -0.44 19.63
C MET A 136 -18.55 0.38 18.81
N GLU A 137 -18.06 1.28 17.98
CA GLU A 137 -18.88 2.11 17.10
C GLU A 137 -18.29 2.15 15.70
N LYS A 138 -19.17 2.14 14.70
CA LYS A 138 -18.79 2.36 13.32
C LYS A 138 -18.58 3.84 13.10
N LEU A 139 -17.39 4.21 12.63
CA LEU A 139 -17.04 5.60 12.34
C LEU A 139 -17.57 6.02 10.97
N TYR A 140 -17.22 5.28 9.92
CA TYR A 140 -17.64 5.55 8.55
C TYR A 140 -17.41 4.33 7.63
N THR A 141 -17.94 4.43 6.41
CA THR A 141 -17.70 3.49 5.32
C THR A 141 -17.03 4.20 4.16
N ILE A 142 -16.02 3.57 3.59
CA ILE A 142 -15.41 3.97 2.32
C ILE A 142 -15.97 3.05 1.25
N GLU A 143 -16.80 3.60 0.37
CA GLU A 143 -17.53 2.79 -0.59
C GLU A 143 -16.76 2.57 -1.89
N ASN A 144 -16.94 1.41 -2.49
CA ASN A 144 -16.60 1.09 -3.88
C ASN A 144 -15.11 1.32 -4.22
N ARG A 145 -14.18 0.84 -3.38
CA ARG A 145 -12.74 0.99 -3.59
C ARG A 145 -12.14 -0.21 -4.31
N GLN A 146 -11.15 0.06 -5.16
CA GLN A 146 -10.34 -0.97 -5.82
C GLN A 146 -9.25 -1.46 -4.86
N ALA A 147 -9.68 -2.17 -3.82
CA ALA A 147 -8.79 -2.64 -2.77
C ALA A 147 -9.20 -4.03 -2.29
N ASN A 148 -8.21 -4.86 -2.04
CA ASN A 148 -8.36 -6.18 -1.42
C ASN A 148 -7.40 -6.38 -0.24
N ARG A 149 -6.58 -5.37 0.08
CA ARG A 149 -5.64 -5.38 1.20
C ARG A 149 -5.63 -4.03 1.91
N LEU A 150 -5.42 -4.09 3.24
CA LEU A 150 -5.29 -2.95 4.14
C LEU A 150 -3.93 -2.96 4.81
N PHE A 151 -3.24 -1.83 4.79
CA PHE A 151 -1.94 -1.66 5.44
C PHE A 151 -1.96 -0.40 6.29
N TRP A 152 -2.17 -0.56 7.59
CA TRP A 152 -2.06 0.54 8.54
C TRP A 152 -0.63 1.03 8.71
N SER A 153 -0.45 2.34 8.81
CA SER A 153 0.81 2.92 9.25
C SER A 153 1.16 2.45 10.67
N PRO A 154 2.43 2.12 10.96
CA PRO A 154 2.84 1.70 12.31
C PRO A 154 2.55 2.71 13.41
N MET A 155 2.42 3.99 13.05
CA MET A 155 2.08 5.07 13.98
C MET A 155 0.57 5.36 14.06
N GLY A 156 -0.26 4.57 13.36
CA GLY A 156 -1.68 4.81 13.24
C GLY A 156 -2.03 5.93 12.26
N ASN A 157 -3.25 6.41 12.29
CA ASN A 157 -3.84 7.54 11.56
C ASN A 157 -3.89 7.41 10.04
N PHE A 158 -2.95 6.74 9.41
CA PHE A 158 -2.88 6.56 7.97
C PHE A 158 -2.98 5.09 7.60
N MET A 159 -3.62 4.82 6.47
CA MET A 159 -3.66 3.48 5.89
C MET A 159 -3.53 3.51 4.38
N ILE A 160 -3.06 2.42 3.81
CA ILE A 160 -3.06 2.19 2.37
C ILE A 160 -4.14 1.16 2.07
N LEU A 161 -5.07 1.54 1.21
CA LEU A 161 -6.00 0.63 0.58
C LEU A 161 -5.33 0.15 -0.71
N ALA A 162 -4.99 -1.11 -0.77
CA ALA A 162 -4.23 -1.66 -1.88
C ALA A 162 -5.03 -2.71 -2.66
N GLY A 163 -4.99 -2.59 -3.97
CA GLY A 163 -5.50 -3.57 -4.90
C GLY A 163 -4.36 -4.42 -5.45
N LEU A 164 -4.07 -5.54 -4.79
CA LEU A 164 -3.02 -6.47 -5.19
C LEU A 164 -3.58 -7.62 -6.04
N ASP A 165 -2.70 -8.42 -6.63
CA ASP A 165 -3.02 -9.59 -7.43
C ASP A 165 -3.88 -9.24 -8.67
N ASN A 166 -5.20 -9.39 -8.57
CA ASN A 166 -6.14 -9.17 -9.67
C ASN A 166 -6.47 -7.69 -9.95
N ILE A 167 -6.00 -6.78 -9.10
CA ILE A 167 -6.30 -5.33 -9.18
C ILE A 167 -5.07 -4.52 -9.63
N ASN A 168 -4.01 -5.20 -10.09
CA ASN A 168 -2.85 -4.61 -10.75
C ASN A 168 -2.04 -3.57 -9.97
N GLY A 169 -2.15 -3.52 -8.62
CA GLY A 169 -1.31 -2.66 -7.81
C GLY A 169 -1.83 -1.24 -7.63
N GLN A 170 -3.15 -1.05 -7.61
CA GLN A 170 -3.77 0.21 -7.22
C GLN A 170 -3.49 0.48 -5.73
N LEU A 171 -3.15 1.73 -5.42
CA LEU A 171 -2.78 2.17 -4.08
C LEU A 171 -3.53 3.47 -3.76
N GLU A 172 -4.34 3.46 -2.72
CA GLU A 172 -4.98 4.66 -2.22
C GLU A 172 -4.45 4.97 -0.81
N PHE A 173 -3.86 6.14 -0.65
CA PHE A 173 -3.35 6.64 0.61
C PHE A 173 -4.46 7.38 1.35
N TRP A 174 -4.86 6.87 2.49
CA TRP A 174 -6.02 7.34 3.23
C TRP A 174 -5.64 7.95 4.58
N ASP A 175 -6.18 9.12 4.86
CA ASP A 175 -6.13 9.76 6.18
C ASP A 175 -7.39 9.40 6.95
N THR A 176 -7.23 8.62 8.02
CA THR A 176 -8.36 8.10 8.79
C THR A 176 -8.99 9.15 9.70
N ASP A 177 -8.21 10.12 10.17
CA ASP A 177 -8.71 11.18 11.05
C ASP A 177 -9.53 12.21 10.27
N ASN A 178 -9.04 12.60 9.09
CA ASN A 178 -9.75 13.55 8.22
C ASN A 178 -10.74 12.86 7.26
N GLN A 179 -10.80 11.52 7.26
CA GLN A 179 -11.70 10.70 6.44
C GLN A 179 -11.63 11.03 4.95
N ASN A 180 -10.42 11.24 4.45
CA ASN A 180 -10.20 11.61 3.06
C ASN A 180 -9.08 10.79 2.38
N SER A 181 -9.17 10.70 1.06
CA SER A 181 -8.12 10.17 0.22
C SER A 181 -7.07 11.26 -0.02
N MET A 182 -5.84 11.01 0.39
CA MET A 182 -4.72 11.93 0.18
C MET A 182 -4.18 11.85 -1.25
N SER A 183 -4.07 10.64 -1.79
CA SER A 183 -3.68 10.41 -3.18
C SER A 183 -4.00 9.00 -3.62
N THR A 184 -4.12 8.82 -4.94
CA THR A 184 -4.24 7.50 -5.59
C THR A 184 -3.04 7.32 -6.50
N GLN A 185 -2.35 6.20 -6.36
CA GLN A 185 -1.14 5.85 -7.10
C GLN A 185 -1.27 4.43 -7.66
N GLU A 186 -0.32 4.08 -8.52
CA GLU A 186 -0.25 2.75 -9.09
C GLU A 186 1.19 2.23 -9.05
N HIS A 187 1.34 0.98 -8.61
CA HIS A 187 2.57 0.23 -8.79
C HIS A 187 2.22 -1.12 -9.39
N PHE A 188 2.27 -1.20 -10.71
CA PHE A 188 1.87 -2.38 -11.47
C PHE A 188 2.53 -3.65 -10.95
N MET A 189 1.74 -4.70 -10.77
CA MET A 189 2.16 -6.01 -10.23
C MET A 189 2.75 -5.99 -8.81
N CYS A 190 2.56 -4.93 -8.05
CA CYS A 190 2.98 -4.88 -6.65
C CYS A 190 2.44 -6.09 -5.87
N ASN A 191 3.32 -6.79 -5.16
CA ASN A 191 2.99 -7.94 -4.33
C ASN A 191 3.50 -7.82 -2.89
N LEU A 192 4.24 -6.77 -2.57
CA LEU A 192 4.73 -6.48 -1.23
C LEU A 192 4.54 -5.00 -0.91
N ILE A 193 3.87 -4.72 0.21
CA ILE A 193 3.74 -3.38 0.77
C ILE A 193 4.20 -3.43 2.22
N THR A 194 5.10 -2.53 2.58
CA THR A 194 5.62 -2.46 3.95
C THR A 194 5.91 -1.01 4.34
N TRP A 195 5.57 -0.66 5.57
CA TRP A 195 5.83 0.65 6.14
C TRP A 195 7.19 0.70 6.84
N ASP A 196 7.89 1.80 6.69
CA ASP A 196 9.00 2.14 7.59
C ASP A 196 8.48 2.23 9.04
N PRO A 197 9.24 1.75 10.04
CA PRO A 197 8.84 1.83 11.45
C PRO A 197 8.43 3.21 11.96
N SER A 198 8.80 4.30 11.26
CA SER A 198 8.34 5.64 11.60
C SER A 198 6.93 5.99 11.10
N GLY A 199 6.37 5.19 10.19
CA GLY A 199 5.12 5.49 9.51
C GLY A 199 5.14 6.69 8.55
N ARG A 200 6.33 7.21 8.19
CA ARG A 200 6.48 8.36 7.28
C ARG A 200 6.72 7.97 5.84
N VAL A 201 7.26 6.79 5.62
CA VAL A 201 7.61 6.25 4.32
C VAL A 201 7.04 4.86 4.20
N CYS A 202 6.49 4.53 3.05
CA CYS A 202 6.18 3.15 2.72
C CYS A 202 6.95 2.69 1.50
N CYS A 203 7.18 1.40 1.42
CA CYS A 203 7.75 0.73 0.27
C CYS A 203 6.69 -0.15 -0.36
N THR A 204 6.58 -0.05 -1.66
CA THR A 204 5.85 -1.01 -2.49
C THR A 204 6.85 -1.72 -3.39
N ALA A 205 6.76 -3.02 -3.52
CA ALA A 205 7.72 -3.79 -4.28
C ALA A 205 7.06 -4.87 -5.12
N VAL A 206 7.72 -5.20 -6.22
CA VAL A 206 7.47 -6.39 -7.02
C VAL A 206 8.60 -7.36 -6.73
N CYS A 207 8.31 -8.34 -5.88
CA CYS A 207 9.26 -9.37 -5.48
C CYS A 207 9.02 -10.64 -6.29
N GLN A 208 10.09 -11.22 -6.80
CA GLN A 208 10.06 -12.48 -7.50
C GLN A 208 9.86 -13.64 -6.50
N PRO A 209 8.87 -14.52 -6.69
CA PRO A 209 8.72 -15.67 -5.82
C PRO A 209 9.92 -16.62 -5.94
N MET A 210 10.39 -17.14 -4.82
CA MET A 210 11.45 -18.14 -4.77
C MET A 210 10.91 -19.49 -5.23
N GLY A 211 11.10 -19.79 -6.53
CA GLY A 211 10.73 -21.09 -7.14
C GLY A 211 9.27 -21.18 -7.57
N GLY A 212 9.05 -21.77 -8.72
CA GLY A 212 7.73 -22.08 -9.27
C GLY A 212 7.42 -21.44 -10.62
N ALA A 213 6.37 -21.94 -11.27
CA ALA A 213 5.93 -21.53 -12.61
C ALA A 213 5.50 -20.05 -12.73
N GLY A 214 5.34 -19.35 -11.59
CA GLY A 214 4.95 -17.93 -11.55
C GLY A 214 6.11 -16.95 -11.68
N SER A 215 7.37 -17.39 -11.67
CA SER A 215 8.53 -16.50 -11.61
C SER A 215 8.66 -15.60 -12.84
N MET A 216 8.24 -16.05 -14.00
CA MET A 216 8.30 -15.26 -15.24
C MET A 216 7.40 -14.01 -15.23
N ARG A 217 6.26 -14.08 -14.55
CA ARG A 217 5.30 -12.97 -14.49
C ARG A 217 5.88 -11.71 -13.84
N TYR A 218 6.77 -11.88 -12.87
CA TYR A 218 7.33 -10.77 -12.07
C TYR A 218 8.69 -10.26 -12.55
N GLN A 219 9.24 -10.82 -13.65
CA GLN A 219 10.59 -10.45 -14.12
C GLN A 219 10.66 -9.05 -14.74
N LEU A 220 9.57 -8.55 -15.31
CA LEU A 220 9.57 -7.29 -16.06
C LEU A 220 9.58 -6.05 -15.18
N GLU A 221 8.98 -6.12 -13.98
CA GLU A 221 8.78 -4.99 -13.09
C GLU A 221 9.47 -5.16 -11.73
N ASN A 222 10.43 -6.08 -11.65
CA ASN A 222 11.17 -6.34 -10.40
C ASN A 222 11.83 -5.08 -9.86
N GLY A 223 11.61 -4.79 -8.59
CA GLY A 223 12.16 -3.64 -7.92
C GLY A 223 11.25 -3.08 -6.85
N PHE A 224 11.49 -1.85 -6.46
CA PHE A 224 10.69 -1.21 -5.43
C PHE A 224 10.55 0.30 -5.66
N LYS A 225 9.46 0.85 -5.11
CA LYS A 225 9.17 2.28 -5.04
C LYS A 225 9.01 2.70 -3.59
N LEU A 226 9.52 3.87 -3.25
CA LEU A 226 9.33 4.49 -1.95
C LEU A 226 8.37 5.67 -2.10
N TRP A 227 7.45 5.77 -1.17
CA TRP A 227 6.40 6.78 -1.13
C TRP A 227 6.40 7.47 0.22
N THR A 228 6.06 8.74 0.25
CA THR A 228 5.69 9.39 1.52
C THR A 228 4.38 8.79 2.05
N PHE A 229 4.04 9.06 3.32
CA PHE A 229 2.75 8.65 3.89
C PHE A 229 1.54 9.23 3.15
N GLN A 230 1.73 10.32 2.40
CA GLN A 230 0.70 10.94 1.56
C GLN A 230 0.63 10.34 0.14
N GLY A 231 1.52 9.43 -0.20
CA GLY A 231 1.59 8.82 -1.53
C GLY A 231 2.39 9.61 -2.56
N ALA A 232 3.17 10.62 -2.15
CA ALA A 232 4.10 11.27 -3.07
C ALA A 232 5.31 10.36 -3.35
N PRO A 233 5.70 10.18 -4.63
CA PRO A 233 6.83 9.34 -4.99
C PRO A 233 8.15 9.95 -4.52
N MET A 234 8.99 9.15 -3.87
CA MET A 234 10.30 9.56 -3.36
C MET A 234 11.46 8.94 -4.15
N TYR A 235 11.35 7.66 -4.42
CA TYR A 235 12.43 6.90 -5.05
C TYR A 235 11.86 5.68 -5.77
N GLU A 236 12.46 5.33 -6.90
CA GLU A 236 12.12 4.15 -7.67
C GLU A 236 13.39 3.49 -8.18
N THR A 237 13.46 2.18 -8.14
CA THR A 237 14.55 1.40 -8.73
C THR A 237 14.04 0.07 -9.25
N GLN A 238 14.54 -0.31 -10.41
CA GLN A 238 14.33 -1.63 -11.01
C GLN A 238 15.56 -2.50 -10.78
N ARG A 239 15.35 -3.78 -10.56
CA ARG A 239 16.40 -4.78 -10.33
C ARG A 239 16.05 -6.06 -11.07
N GLN A 240 17.01 -6.68 -11.74
CA GLN A 240 16.77 -7.90 -12.50
C GLN A 240 16.30 -9.08 -11.64
N ASN A 241 16.85 -9.20 -10.42
CA ASN A 241 16.47 -10.23 -9.46
C ASN A 241 16.18 -9.57 -8.13
N PHE A 242 14.90 -9.44 -7.78
CA PHE A 242 14.46 -8.83 -6.55
C PHE A 242 13.50 -9.76 -5.80
N TYR A 243 13.91 -10.23 -4.61
CA TYR A 243 13.21 -11.27 -3.88
C TYR A 243 12.52 -10.79 -2.61
N SER A 244 13.09 -9.83 -1.92
CA SER A 244 12.54 -9.31 -0.67
C SER A 244 12.97 -7.88 -0.41
N PHE A 245 12.18 -7.18 0.38
CA PHE A 245 12.49 -5.86 0.93
C PHE A 245 12.14 -5.86 2.41
N GLU A 246 13.07 -5.46 3.25
CA GLU A 246 12.87 -5.34 4.68
C GLU A 246 13.42 -4.02 5.20
N TRP A 247 12.65 -3.38 6.07
CA TRP A 247 13.11 -2.21 6.78
C TRP A 247 14.03 -2.60 7.93
N ARG A 248 15.14 -1.91 8.05
CA ARG A 248 15.98 -2.06 9.24
C ARG A 248 15.20 -1.57 10.48
N ALA A 249 15.17 -2.36 11.52
CA ALA A 249 14.61 -1.96 12.80
C ALA A 249 15.26 -0.66 13.28
N ARG A 250 14.47 0.27 13.79
CA ARG A 250 15.01 1.51 14.35
C ARG A 250 15.71 1.22 15.65
N PRO A 251 16.89 1.77 15.86
CA PRO A 251 17.52 1.74 17.17
C PRO A 251 16.69 2.55 18.17
N PRO A 252 16.82 2.31 19.47
CA PRO A 252 16.24 3.16 20.50
C PRO A 252 16.61 4.63 20.28
N LEU A 253 15.77 5.53 20.76
CA LEU A 253 15.97 6.96 20.59
C LEU A 253 17.29 7.39 21.23
N LEU A 254 18.25 7.83 20.43
CA LEU A 254 19.58 8.24 20.89
C LEU A 254 19.63 9.67 21.45
N LEU A 255 18.52 10.43 21.30
CA LEU A 255 18.44 11.80 21.79
C LEU A 255 18.10 11.84 23.28
N SER A 256 18.88 12.57 24.06
CA SER A 256 18.53 12.89 25.44
C SER A 256 17.22 13.68 25.53
N THR A 257 16.56 13.64 26.67
CA THR A 257 15.29 14.34 26.93
C THR A 257 15.43 15.86 26.70
N GLU A 258 16.56 16.44 27.09
CA GLU A 258 16.89 17.86 26.85
C GLU A 258 16.99 18.16 25.35
N ARG A 259 17.67 17.31 24.60
CA ARG A 259 17.82 17.47 23.15
C ARG A 259 16.47 17.31 22.42
N GLN A 260 15.61 16.40 22.90
CA GLN A 260 14.26 16.25 22.38
C GLN A 260 13.43 17.54 22.60
N ALA A 261 13.49 18.10 23.81
CA ALA A 261 12.81 19.38 24.13
C ALA A 261 13.33 20.53 23.26
N TRP A 262 14.65 20.59 23.08
CA TRP A 262 15.26 21.58 22.18
C TRP A 262 14.78 21.43 20.74
N VAL A 263 14.75 20.20 20.20
CA VAL A 263 14.24 19.92 18.84
C VAL A 263 12.78 20.34 18.70
N LYS A 264 11.92 20.02 19.68
CA LYS A 264 10.51 20.43 19.68
C LYS A 264 10.38 21.95 19.61
N LYS A 265 11.17 22.68 20.40
CA LYS A 265 11.16 24.16 20.42
C LYS A 265 11.59 24.77 19.08
N HIS A 266 12.52 24.14 18.36
CA HIS A 266 13.07 24.67 17.09
C HIS A 266 12.52 23.91 15.87
N LEU A 267 11.40 23.20 16.03
CA LEU A 267 10.86 22.29 15.00
C LEU A 267 10.56 23.04 13.69
N LYS A 268 9.87 24.19 13.75
CA LYS A 268 9.51 24.99 12.58
C LYS A 268 10.75 25.42 11.78
N GLN A 269 11.75 26.00 12.43
CA GLN A 269 13.00 26.41 11.79
C GLN A 269 13.73 25.23 11.12
N LYS A 270 13.68 24.04 11.75
CA LYS A 270 14.28 22.84 11.18
C LYS A 270 13.51 22.34 9.97
N ILE A 271 12.18 22.34 10.02
CA ILE A 271 11.32 21.97 8.90
C ILE A 271 11.59 22.88 7.70
N ASP A 272 11.60 24.19 7.90
CA ASP A 272 11.87 25.18 6.84
C ASP A 272 13.25 24.95 6.21
N GLY A 273 14.28 24.72 7.03
CA GLY A 273 15.62 24.44 6.53
C GLY A 273 15.73 23.13 5.74
N TYR A 274 14.99 22.08 6.13
CA TYR A 274 14.94 20.84 5.36
C TYR A 274 14.15 21.01 4.07
N ALA A 275 13.01 21.71 4.10
CA ALA A 275 12.21 21.98 2.91
C ALA A 275 12.99 22.79 1.87
N GLU A 276 13.76 23.78 2.29
CA GLU A 276 14.64 24.55 1.40
C GLU A 276 15.74 23.68 0.77
N ARG A 277 16.36 22.82 1.57
CA ARG A 277 17.35 21.87 1.06
C ARG A 277 16.74 20.90 0.04
N ASP A 278 15.55 20.37 0.32
CA ASP A 278 14.89 19.44 -0.58
C ASP A 278 14.48 20.13 -1.90
N ARG A 279 14.01 21.37 -1.85
CA ARG A 279 13.76 22.18 -3.06
C ARG A 279 15.03 22.37 -3.90
N ARG A 280 16.17 22.66 -3.23
CA ARG A 280 17.46 22.81 -3.92
C ARG A 280 17.86 21.50 -4.61
N VAL A 281 17.82 20.38 -3.90
CA VAL A 281 18.14 19.06 -4.47
C VAL A 281 17.20 18.69 -5.62
N ALA A 282 15.90 18.97 -5.48
CA ALA A 282 14.94 18.72 -6.55
C ALA A 282 15.25 19.56 -7.80
N LYS A 283 15.61 20.84 -7.62
CA LYS A 283 16.02 21.71 -8.71
C LYS A 283 17.29 21.19 -9.39
N GLU A 284 18.32 20.85 -8.62
CA GLU A 284 19.59 20.31 -9.15
C GLU A 284 19.34 19.03 -9.98
N ARG A 285 18.45 18.14 -9.53
CA ARG A 285 18.06 16.93 -10.27
C ARG A 285 17.31 17.26 -11.57
N ALA A 286 16.40 18.24 -11.54
CA ALA A 286 15.68 18.68 -12.73
C ALA A 286 16.63 19.30 -13.76
N ASP A 287 17.54 20.15 -13.31
CA ASP A 287 18.56 20.78 -14.15
C ASP A 287 19.50 19.73 -14.77
N ALA A 288 19.92 18.73 -14.00
CA ALA A 288 20.76 17.62 -14.49
C ALA A 288 20.04 16.79 -15.57
N LYS A 289 18.75 16.44 -15.37
CA LYS A 289 17.95 15.74 -16.39
C LYS A 289 17.78 16.57 -17.67
N SER A 290 17.54 17.88 -17.51
CA SER A 290 17.43 18.80 -18.64
C SER A 290 18.75 18.92 -19.43
N ALA A 291 19.89 18.97 -18.71
CA ALA A 291 21.21 18.99 -19.34
C ALA A 291 21.50 17.69 -20.09
N GLU A 292 21.14 16.53 -19.55
CA GLU A 292 21.29 15.24 -20.22
C GLU A 292 20.45 15.15 -21.50
N GLN A 293 19.20 15.62 -21.45
CA GLN A 293 18.34 15.69 -22.63
C GLN A 293 18.91 16.61 -23.71
N ARG A 294 19.40 17.81 -23.32
CA ARG A 294 20.05 18.73 -24.26
C ARG A 294 21.26 18.11 -24.91
N ALA A 295 22.07 17.37 -24.14
CA ALA A 295 23.24 16.67 -24.68
C ALA A 295 22.87 15.57 -25.67
N LYS A 296 21.79 14.79 -25.41
CA LYS A 296 21.26 13.80 -26.35
C LYS A 296 20.78 14.44 -27.65
N VAL A 297 20.01 15.54 -27.55
CA VAL A 297 19.52 16.29 -28.73
C VAL A 297 20.69 16.89 -29.52
N ALA A 298 21.67 17.48 -28.85
CA ALA A 298 22.84 18.02 -29.53
C ALA A 298 23.64 16.94 -30.28
N LYS A 299 23.82 15.77 -29.67
CA LYS A 299 24.47 14.62 -30.33
C LYS A 299 23.69 14.15 -31.57
N TYR A 300 22.38 14.09 -31.45
CA TYR A 300 21.48 13.71 -32.58
C TYR A 300 21.60 14.72 -33.73
N LEU A 301 21.52 16.04 -33.44
CA LEU A 301 21.62 17.09 -34.43
C LEU A 301 23.02 17.09 -35.11
N ALA A 302 24.10 16.85 -34.36
CA ALA A 302 25.44 16.70 -34.93
C ALA A 302 25.51 15.51 -35.90
N SER A 303 24.95 14.36 -35.54
CA SER A 303 24.86 13.19 -36.43
C SER A 303 24.06 13.46 -37.70
N MET A 304 22.92 14.18 -37.56
CA MET A 304 22.13 14.60 -38.71
C MET A 304 22.90 15.55 -39.63
N ALA A 305 23.61 16.51 -39.06
CA ALA A 305 24.41 17.45 -39.87
C ALA A 305 25.56 16.74 -40.64
N GLU A 306 26.19 15.73 -40.03
CA GLU A 306 27.20 14.89 -40.74
C GLU A 306 26.55 14.08 -41.87
N ARG A 307 25.44 13.44 -41.64
CA ARG A 307 24.70 12.70 -42.68
C ARG A 307 24.27 13.62 -43.82
N HIS A 308 23.82 14.83 -43.52
CA HIS A 308 23.44 15.81 -44.53
C HIS A 308 24.64 16.25 -45.36
N LYS A 309 25.83 16.46 -44.76
CA LYS A 309 27.05 16.74 -45.51
C LYS A 309 27.42 15.61 -46.48
N VAL A 310 27.30 14.37 -46.04
CA VAL A 310 27.56 13.20 -46.88
C VAL A 310 26.56 13.15 -48.02
N PHE A 311 25.29 13.39 -47.74
CA PHE A 311 24.23 13.45 -48.78
C PHE A 311 24.53 14.51 -49.85
N LEU A 312 24.87 15.75 -49.44
CA LEU A 312 25.24 16.82 -50.35
C LEU A 312 26.50 16.49 -51.18
N ALA A 313 27.46 15.73 -50.58
CA ALA A 313 28.63 15.31 -51.35
C ALA A 313 28.26 14.27 -52.41
N PHE A 314 27.37 13.32 -52.11
CA PHE A 314 26.85 12.36 -53.09
C PHE A 314 26.01 13.05 -54.16
N GLU A 315 25.19 14.01 -53.81
CA GLU A 315 24.41 14.81 -54.75
C GLU A 315 25.30 15.54 -55.76
N LYS A 316 26.38 16.21 -55.29
CA LYS A 316 27.38 16.83 -56.16
C LYS A 316 28.05 15.80 -57.07
N GLN A 317 28.37 14.60 -56.62
CA GLN A 317 28.94 13.55 -57.47
C GLN A 317 27.96 13.05 -58.53
N ARG A 318 26.68 12.90 -58.19
CA ARG A 318 25.60 12.56 -59.19
C ARG A 318 25.49 13.59 -60.25
N HIS A 319 25.47 14.89 -59.93
CA HIS A 319 25.46 15.97 -60.90
C HIS A 319 26.71 15.96 -61.76
N ALA A 320 27.88 15.73 -61.20
CA ALA A 320 29.14 15.68 -61.94
C ALA A 320 29.22 14.48 -62.93
N MET A 321 28.50 13.40 -62.65
CA MET A 321 28.43 12.22 -63.50
C MET A 321 27.27 12.29 -64.53
N ASN A 322 26.55 13.42 -64.66
CA ASN A 322 25.35 13.58 -65.46
C ASN A 322 24.29 12.48 -65.23
N LEU A 323 24.27 11.90 -64.06
CA LEU A 323 23.24 10.97 -63.63
C LEU A 323 22.09 11.79 -62.99
N GLU A 324 21.57 12.77 -63.74
CA GLU A 324 20.31 13.43 -63.35
C GLU A 324 19.19 12.45 -63.63
N ALA A 325 18.47 12.15 -62.56
CA ALA A 325 17.45 11.17 -62.59
C ALA A 325 16.32 11.59 -63.56
N GLU A 326 15.90 10.64 -64.39
CA GLU A 326 14.64 10.71 -65.13
C GLU A 326 13.39 10.68 -64.18
N ASP A 327 13.65 10.75 -62.83
CA ASP A 327 12.64 10.54 -61.79
C ASP A 327 12.07 11.82 -61.13
N GLU A 328 12.37 13.02 -61.66
CA GLU A 328 11.79 14.26 -61.07
C GLU A 328 10.35 14.57 -61.53
N ALA A 329 9.73 13.72 -62.34
CA ALA A 329 8.48 14.09 -62.98
C ALA A 329 7.18 13.83 -62.22
N ASP A 330 7.17 13.07 -61.10
CA ASP A 330 5.88 12.60 -60.54
C ASP A 330 5.75 12.56 -59.02
N TYR A 331 6.52 13.34 -58.26
CA TYR A 331 6.28 13.38 -56.80
C TYR A 331 5.87 14.78 -56.32
N GLU A 332 4.56 15.00 -56.14
CA GLU A 332 4.07 16.09 -55.29
C GLU A 332 4.47 15.81 -53.83
N THR A 333 5.38 16.61 -53.32
CA THR A 333 5.78 16.54 -51.89
C THR A 333 4.66 17.16 -51.05
N VAL A 334 3.77 16.34 -50.52
CA VAL A 334 2.81 16.79 -49.51
C VAL A 334 3.56 16.93 -48.18
N VAL A 335 3.90 18.15 -47.81
CA VAL A 335 4.44 18.47 -46.48
C VAL A 335 3.28 18.50 -45.50
N THR A 336 3.11 17.43 -44.74
CA THR A 336 2.17 17.41 -43.61
C THR A 336 2.87 18.04 -42.41
N VAL A 337 2.57 19.28 -42.11
CA VAL A 337 3.01 19.93 -40.87
C VAL A 337 2.09 19.45 -39.74
N THR A 338 2.58 18.57 -38.90
CA THR A 338 1.89 18.18 -37.68
C THR A 338 2.32 19.13 -36.56
N GLU A 339 1.46 20.10 -36.23
CA GLU A 339 1.65 20.91 -35.05
C GLU A 339 1.33 20.03 -33.82
N VAL A 340 2.35 19.69 -33.06
CA VAL A 340 2.18 19.08 -31.74
C VAL A 340 1.99 20.21 -30.73
N VAL A 341 0.73 20.53 -30.41
CA VAL A 341 0.40 21.49 -29.36
C VAL A 341 0.62 20.80 -28.05
N MET A 342 1.75 21.06 -27.40
CA MET A 342 1.99 20.72 -26.01
C MET A 342 1.36 21.78 -25.11
N SER A 343 0.12 21.56 -24.68
CA SER A 343 -0.51 22.40 -23.67
C SER A 343 -0.13 21.89 -22.27
N ARG A 344 0.62 22.69 -21.54
CA ARG A 344 0.88 22.49 -20.11
C ARG A 344 -0.12 23.33 -19.33
N THR A 345 -1.11 22.66 -18.71
CA THR A 345 -2.05 23.32 -17.81
C THR A 345 -1.45 23.26 -16.40
N GLU A 346 -0.99 24.38 -15.87
CA GLU A 346 -0.68 24.52 -14.45
C GLU A 346 -1.96 24.95 -13.73
N GLN A 347 -2.53 24.05 -12.92
CA GLN A 347 -3.56 24.46 -11.95
C GLN A 347 -2.86 25.00 -10.73
N VAL A 348 -2.95 26.30 -10.51
CA VAL A 348 -2.63 26.94 -9.23
C VAL A 348 -3.83 26.68 -8.32
N ILE A 349 -3.62 25.87 -7.28
CA ILE A 349 -4.58 25.70 -6.20
C ILE A 349 -4.26 26.80 -5.19
N GLU A 350 -5.18 27.77 -5.04
CA GLU A 350 -5.18 28.74 -3.95
C GLU A 350 -5.51 28.09 -2.61
#